data_1fc2f77e74eb79c2ecab3daedc733291
#
_entry.id   1fc2f77e74eb79c2ecab3daedc733291
#
_cell.length_a   1.000
_cell.length_b   1.000
_cell.length_c   1.000
_cell.angle_alpha   90.00
_cell.angle_beta   90.00
_cell.angle_gamma   90.00
#
_symmetry.space_group_name_H-M   'P 1'
#
loop_
_entity.id
_entity.type
_entity.pdbx_description
1 polymer ?
#
loop_
_entity_poly.entity_id
_entity_poly.type
_entity_poly.pdbx_seq_one_letter_code
_entity_poly.pdbx_strand_id
1 'polypeptide(L)'
;MEAWRPGVPTAEDKLCDATMARGPKTRSKAQPDRIQARHFHLTFAALYPGELTFAIIRDAAGDSWAGERGNLLEFSIGREKHESPADPARDEHFHVYVHFDVKIDVKNWRTTTIFDLEGKDHRMLHPEVQKVGGTAGDRHRVITYGMKYGDYEQDLLEPLDEAAPEMRRAPSMPG
;
A
#
# COMPACT_ATOMS: atom_id res chain seq x y z
N MET A 1 -49.66 -23.28 40.26
CA MET A 1 -49.36 -22.92 38.85
C MET A 1 -49.77 -21.48 38.62
N GLU A 2 -48.86 -20.54 38.83
CA GLU A 2 -49.12 -19.12 38.55
C GLU A 2 -48.66 -18.77 37.14
N ALA A 3 -49.60 -18.18 36.39
CA ALA A 3 -49.40 -17.80 35.00
C ALA A 3 -48.62 -16.47 34.94
N TRP A 4 -47.45 -16.52 34.34
CA TRP A 4 -46.61 -15.34 34.02
C TRP A 4 -47.36 -14.44 33.00
N ARG A 5 -47.54 -13.15 33.37
CA ARG A 5 -48.06 -12.13 32.45
C ARG A 5 -46.92 -11.26 31.99
N PRO A 6 -46.67 -11.08 30.65
CA PRO A 6 -45.68 -10.13 30.17
C PRO A 6 -46.09 -8.69 30.47
N GLY A 7 -45.19 -7.91 31.06
CA GLY A 7 -45.37 -6.51 31.37
C GLY A 7 -45.50 -5.65 30.12
N VAL A 8 -46.45 -4.69 30.17
CA VAL A 8 -46.67 -3.67 29.15
C VAL A 8 -45.48 -2.66 29.24
N PRO A 9 -44.78 -2.33 28.15
CA PRO A 9 -43.68 -1.34 28.19
C PRO A 9 -44.25 0.03 28.52
N THR A 10 -43.59 0.70 29.49
CA THR A 10 -43.93 2.06 29.93
C THR A 10 -43.39 3.08 28.92
N ALA A 11 -44.03 4.25 28.89
CA ALA A 11 -43.80 5.32 27.91
C ALA A 11 -42.43 6.01 27.99
N GLU A 12 -41.52 5.56 28.86
CA GLU A 12 -40.18 6.17 29.04
C GLU A 12 -39.08 5.54 28.20
N ASP A 13 -39.31 4.43 27.51
CA ASP A 13 -38.31 3.76 26.66
C ASP A 13 -38.21 4.35 25.22
N LYS A 14 -38.84 5.47 24.95
CA LYS A 14 -38.90 6.09 23.60
C LYS A 14 -38.01 7.32 23.39
N LEU A 15 -37.03 7.58 24.24
CA LEU A 15 -36.23 8.80 24.09
C LEU A 15 -34.72 8.55 24.01
N CYS A 16 -34.28 7.71 23.09
CA CYS A 16 -32.85 7.62 22.72
C CYS A 16 -32.65 7.17 21.26
N ASP A 17 -33.49 7.67 20.35
CA ASP A 17 -33.17 7.54 18.92
C ASP A 17 -32.74 8.92 18.38
N ALA A 18 -31.62 9.41 18.91
CA ALA A 18 -30.93 10.54 18.32
C ALA A 18 -30.25 10.04 17.04
N THR A 19 -30.99 10.16 15.94
CA THR A 19 -30.50 10.00 14.58
C THR A 19 -29.31 10.94 14.38
N MET A 20 -28.08 10.44 14.65
CA MET A 20 -26.87 11.11 14.21
C MET A 20 -26.94 11.17 12.69
N ALA A 21 -27.29 12.35 12.18
CA ALA A 21 -27.22 12.66 10.77
C ALA A 21 -25.78 12.37 10.31
N ARG A 22 -25.62 11.25 9.61
CA ARG A 22 -24.37 10.94 8.92
C ARG A 22 -24.13 12.07 7.93
N GLY A 23 -23.15 12.92 8.21
CA GLY A 23 -22.69 13.95 7.31
C GLY A 23 -22.52 13.41 5.89
N PRO A 24 -22.63 14.25 4.87
CA PRO A 24 -22.52 13.82 3.49
C PRO A 24 -21.21 13.06 3.33
N LYS A 25 -21.31 11.76 2.99
CA LYS A 25 -20.14 10.96 2.58
C LYS A 25 -19.55 11.69 1.38
N THR A 26 -18.42 12.37 1.60
CA THR A 26 -17.63 12.89 0.50
C THR A 26 -17.36 11.70 -0.42
N ARG A 27 -17.95 11.71 -1.62
CA ARG A 27 -17.64 10.72 -2.65
C ARG A 27 -16.14 10.79 -2.85
N SER A 28 -15.43 9.77 -2.39
CA SER A 28 -14.04 9.56 -2.78
C SER A 28 -14.04 9.63 -4.31
N LYS A 29 -13.23 10.53 -4.89
CA LYS A 29 -13.03 10.55 -6.34
C LYS A 29 -12.71 9.12 -6.73
N ALA A 30 -13.57 8.51 -7.55
CA ALA A 30 -13.32 7.16 -8.06
C ALA A 30 -11.92 7.19 -8.69
N GLN A 31 -11.03 6.37 -8.15
CA GLN A 31 -9.70 6.25 -8.74
C GLN A 31 -9.90 5.75 -10.18
N PRO A 32 -9.19 6.32 -11.15
CA PRO A 32 -9.36 5.95 -12.55
C PRO A 32 -9.06 4.45 -12.70
N ASP A 33 -9.88 3.74 -13.45
CA ASP A 33 -9.70 2.30 -13.74
C ASP A 33 -8.43 2.00 -14.57
N ARG A 34 -7.70 3.04 -14.96
CA ARG A 34 -6.50 2.98 -15.78
C ARG A 34 -5.39 3.86 -15.20
N ILE A 35 -4.22 3.29 -15.03
CA ILE A 35 -3.00 3.99 -14.64
C ILE A 35 -2.00 3.91 -15.80
N GLN A 36 -1.51 5.07 -16.25
CA GLN A 36 -0.36 5.16 -17.16
C GLN A 36 0.75 5.89 -16.43
N ALA A 37 1.84 5.20 -16.16
CA ALA A 37 2.97 5.78 -15.42
C ALA A 37 4.29 5.11 -15.83
N ARG A 38 5.41 5.76 -15.48
CA ARG A 38 6.74 5.15 -15.48
C ARG A 38 7.14 4.72 -14.09
N HIS A 39 6.60 5.38 -13.07
CA HIS A 39 6.96 5.18 -11.68
C HIS A 39 5.80 4.56 -10.93
N PHE A 40 6.05 3.47 -10.24
CA PHE A 40 5.07 2.77 -9.43
C PHE A 40 5.59 2.53 -8.03
N HIS A 41 4.67 2.54 -7.09
CA HIS A 41 4.85 2.01 -5.75
C HIS A 41 3.92 0.82 -5.59
N LEU A 42 4.49 -0.32 -5.26
CA LEU A 42 3.78 -1.58 -5.08
C LEU A 42 3.91 -1.98 -3.61
N THR A 43 2.81 -2.42 -3.02
CA THR A 43 2.84 -2.95 -1.65
C THR A 43 2.32 -4.38 -1.64
N PHE A 44 3.21 -5.32 -1.36
CA PHE A 44 2.87 -6.72 -1.10
C PHE A 44 2.65 -6.89 0.39
N ALA A 45 1.41 -7.11 0.81
CA ALA A 45 1.02 -7.16 2.21
C ALA A 45 0.59 -8.55 2.66
N ALA A 46 0.60 -8.78 3.98
CA ALA A 46 0.14 -10.00 4.61
C ALA A 46 0.85 -11.26 4.07
N LEU A 47 2.17 -11.22 4.06
CA LEU A 47 3.03 -12.31 3.60
C LEU A 47 3.47 -13.19 4.77
N TYR A 48 3.63 -14.49 4.51
CA TYR A 48 4.35 -15.37 5.41
C TYR A 48 5.84 -15.05 5.38
N PRO A 49 6.57 -15.20 6.50
CA PRO A 49 8.00 -15.01 6.53
C PRO A 49 8.72 -15.83 5.46
N GLY A 50 9.50 -15.13 4.61
CA GLY A 50 10.21 -15.74 3.49
C GLY A 50 9.35 -16.20 2.31
N GLU A 51 8.09 -15.77 2.22
CA GLU A 51 7.22 -16.03 1.07
C GLU A 51 7.69 -15.26 -0.18
N LEU A 52 8.16 -14.02 -0.01
CA LEU A 52 8.87 -13.25 -1.00
C LEU A 52 10.30 -12.97 -0.55
N THR A 53 11.20 -12.77 -1.51
CA THR A 53 12.57 -12.32 -1.29
C THR A 53 12.89 -11.13 -2.18
N PHE A 54 13.90 -10.36 -1.81
CA PHE A 54 14.42 -9.29 -2.67
C PHE A 54 14.75 -9.76 -4.07
N ALA A 55 15.37 -10.95 -4.20
CA ALA A 55 15.74 -11.54 -5.48
C ALA A 55 14.51 -11.79 -6.38
N ILE A 56 13.46 -12.40 -5.85
CA ILE A 56 12.23 -12.68 -6.62
C ILE A 56 11.64 -11.38 -7.16
N ILE A 57 11.55 -10.33 -6.31
CA ILE A 57 10.97 -9.05 -6.70
C ILE A 57 11.84 -8.36 -7.76
N ARG A 58 13.16 -8.32 -7.54
CA ARG A 58 14.12 -7.71 -8.46
C ARG A 58 14.10 -8.38 -9.83
N ASP A 59 14.15 -9.70 -9.87
CA ASP A 59 14.17 -10.48 -11.10
C ASP A 59 12.86 -10.25 -11.88
N ALA A 60 11.70 -10.25 -11.21
CA ALA A 60 10.42 -9.93 -11.84
C ALA A 60 10.37 -8.49 -12.38
N ALA A 61 10.93 -7.53 -11.66
CA ALA A 61 10.96 -6.12 -12.09
C ALA A 61 11.84 -5.95 -13.34
N GLY A 62 12.97 -6.66 -13.42
CA GLY A 62 13.87 -6.62 -14.57
C GLY A 62 13.33 -7.37 -15.79
N ASP A 63 12.74 -8.55 -15.58
CA ASP A 63 12.44 -9.49 -16.66
C ASP A 63 11.00 -9.40 -17.19
N SER A 64 10.02 -9.14 -16.31
CA SER A 64 8.61 -9.33 -16.69
C SER A 64 7.73 -8.10 -16.57
N TRP A 65 7.93 -7.23 -15.58
CA TRP A 65 7.01 -6.12 -15.34
C TRP A 65 7.06 -5.00 -16.38
N ALA A 66 8.24 -4.76 -16.97
CA ALA A 66 8.38 -3.79 -18.05
C ALA A 66 7.81 -4.31 -19.38
N GLY A 67 7.59 -5.63 -19.49
CA GLY A 67 7.20 -6.29 -20.72
C GLY A 67 8.30 -6.24 -21.80
N GLU A 68 7.96 -6.67 -23.02
CA GLU A 68 8.93 -6.75 -24.13
C GLU A 68 9.46 -5.38 -24.62
N ARG A 69 8.86 -4.27 -24.20
CA ARG A 69 9.11 -2.93 -24.74
C ARG A 69 9.76 -1.96 -23.79
N GLY A 70 10.00 -2.37 -22.56
CA GLY A 70 10.52 -1.47 -21.54
C GLY A 70 11.68 -2.06 -20.77
N ASN A 71 12.47 -1.19 -20.15
CA ASN A 71 13.56 -1.58 -19.26
C ASN A 71 13.33 -0.99 -17.89
N LEU A 72 13.68 -1.74 -16.86
CA LEU A 72 13.81 -1.22 -15.50
C LEU A 72 15.02 -0.28 -15.46
N LEU A 73 14.81 0.96 -15.02
CA LEU A 73 15.88 1.94 -14.88
C LEU A 73 16.40 2.02 -13.46
N GLU A 74 15.51 1.93 -12.47
CA GLU A 74 15.86 1.97 -11.07
C GLU A 74 14.80 1.26 -10.21
N PHE A 75 15.21 0.78 -9.05
CA PHE A 75 14.29 0.20 -8.07
C PHE A 75 14.76 0.47 -6.63
N SER A 76 13.80 0.37 -5.72
CA SER A 76 14.06 0.25 -4.28
C SER A 76 13.03 -0.70 -3.69
N ILE A 77 13.49 -1.68 -2.94
CA ILE A 77 12.69 -2.72 -2.32
C ILE A 77 12.97 -2.67 -0.82
N GLY A 78 11.96 -2.39 -0.01
CA GLY A 78 12.08 -2.40 1.44
C GLY A 78 11.19 -3.48 2.04
N ARG A 79 11.71 -4.22 3.03
CA ARG A 79 10.96 -5.19 3.80
C ARG A 79 10.60 -4.63 5.17
N GLU A 80 9.38 -4.81 5.57
CA GLU A 80 8.85 -4.37 6.84
C GLU A 80 8.15 -5.53 7.55
N LYS A 81 8.27 -5.57 8.89
CA LYS A 81 7.46 -6.43 9.74
C LYS A 81 6.41 -5.63 10.47
N HIS A 82 5.18 -6.10 10.44
CA HIS A 82 4.11 -5.50 11.22
C HIS A 82 4.26 -5.84 12.70
N GLU A 83 4.22 -4.84 13.58
CA GLU A 83 4.25 -5.04 15.03
C GLU A 83 2.97 -5.70 15.57
N SER A 84 1.83 -5.47 14.89
CA SER A 84 0.54 -6.01 15.29
C SER A 84 -0.29 -6.39 14.07
N PRO A 85 0.10 -7.44 13.34
CA PRO A 85 -0.63 -7.89 12.16
C PRO A 85 -1.99 -8.49 12.55
N ALA A 86 -2.98 -8.41 11.65
CA ALA A 86 -4.27 -9.06 11.84
C ALA A 86 -4.14 -10.60 11.92
N ASP A 87 -3.16 -11.14 11.21
CA ASP A 87 -2.73 -12.55 11.29
C ASP A 87 -1.25 -12.59 11.66
N PRO A 88 -0.88 -13.02 12.88
CA PRO A 88 0.51 -13.07 13.31
C PRO A 88 1.42 -13.95 12.45
N ALA A 89 0.87 -14.88 11.68
CA ALA A 89 1.62 -15.71 10.76
C ALA A 89 2.00 -14.97 9.46
N ARG A 90 1.38 -13.81 9.21
CA ARG A 90 1.54 -13.00 8.00
C ARG A 90 1.95 -11.59 8.38
N ASP A 91 3.10 -11.47 9.00
CA ASP A 91 3.62 -10.22 9.55
C ASP A 91 4.54 -9.46 8.60
N GLU A 92 4.92 -10.05 7.47
CA GLU A 92 5.81 -9.40 6.49
C GLU A 92 5.05 -8.66 5.40
N HIS A 93 5.63 -7.56 4.95
CA HIS A 93 5.24 -6.90 3.71
C HIS A 93 6.43 -6.21 3.06
N PHE A 94 6.31 -5.99 1.74
CA PHE A 94 7.32 -5.31 0.95
C PHE A 94 6.76 -4.03 0.34
N HIS A 95 7.55 -2.98 0.40
CA HIS A 95 7.36 -1.73 -0.32
C HIS A 95 8.34 -1.70 -1.49
N VAL A 96 7.81 -1.65 -2.69
CA VAL A 96 8.63 -1.71 -3.91
C VAL A 96 8.40 -0.46 -4.73
N TYR A 97 9.45 0.30 -4.96
CA TYR A 97 9.46 1.36 -5.94
C TYR A 97 10.15 0.85 -7.21
N VAL A 98 9.54 1.12 -8.37
CA VAL A 98 10.13 0.82 -9.68
C VAL A 98 9.94 1.98 -10.64
N HIS A 99 10.95 2.22 -11.48
CA HIS A 99 10.93 3.20 -12.55
C HIS A 99 11.35 2.56 -13.87
N PHE A 100 10.49 2.68 -14.87
CA PHE A 100 10.70 2.16 -16.22
C PHE A 100 10.99 3.27 -17.22
N ASP A 101 11.76 2.98 -18.26
CA ASP A 101 12.06 3.90 -19.35
C ASP A 101 10.83 4.24 -20.21
N VAL A 102 9.81 3.39 -20.19
CA VAL A 102 8.54 3.56 -20.88
C VAL A 102 7.37 3.72 -19.90
N LYS A 103 6.26 4.27 -20.41
CA LYS A 103 5.01 4.28 -19.64
C LYS A 103 4.36 2.91 -19.71
N ILE A 104 4.18 2.29 -18.58
CA ILE A 104 3.38 1.08 -18.42
C ILE A 104 1.91 1.47 -18.31
N ASP A 105 1.06 0.82 -19.09
CA ASP A 105 -0.39 1.05 -19.14
C ASP A 105 -1.11 -0.05 -18.37
N VAL A 106 -1.48 0.24 -17.14
CA VAL A 106 -2.19 -0.68 -16.26
C VAL A 106 -3.69 -0.41 -16.36
N LYS A 107 -4.41 -1.26 -17.07
CA LYS A 107 -5.89 -1.25 -17.13
C LYS A 107 -6.42 -2.05 -15.94
N ASN A 108 -7.53 -1.58 -15.37
CA ASN A 108 -8.18 -2.25 -14.23
C ASN A 108 -7.16 -2.56 -13.12
N TRP A 109 -6.42 -1.56 -12.67
CA TRP A 109 -5.30 -1.70 -11.74
C TRP A 109 -5.61 -2.51 -10.47
N ARG A 110 -6.89 -2.63 -10.10
CA ARG A 110 -7.35 -3.45 -8.97
C ARG A 110 -7.39 -4.94 -9.26
N THR A 111 -7.39 -5.32 -10.53
CA THR A 111 -7.46 -6.71 -11.00
C THR A 111 -6.35 -7.03 -11.98
N THR A 112 -5.39 -6.11 -12.14
CA THR A 112 -4.24 -6.35 -13.02
C THR A 112 -3.34 -7.41 -12.43
N THR A 113 -2.81 -8.24 -13.30
CA THR A 113 -1.85 -9.30 -12.97
C THR A 113 -0.42 -8.96 -13.41
N ILE A 114 -0.21 -7.73 -13.94
CA ILE A 114 1.11 -7.33 -14.46
C ILE A 114 2.21 -7.40 -13.39
N PHE A 115 1.87 -7.02 -12.16
CA PHE A 115 2.81 -6.97 -11.04
C PHE A 115 2.68 -8.16 -10.09
N ASP A 116 1.91 -9.18 -10.48
CA ASP A 116 1.75 -10.35 -9.65
C ASP A 116 3.04 -11.14 -9.56
N LEU A 117 3.24 -11.75 -8.41
CA LEU A 117 4.35 -12.64 -8.15
C LEU A 117 3.84 -13.99 -7.65
N GLU A 118 4.53 -15.02 -8.04
CA GLU A 118 4.31 -16.33 -7.45
C GLU A 118 5.12 -16.42 -6.15
N GLY A 119 4.40 -16.52 -5.04
CA GLY A 119 5.01 -16.75 -3.74
C GLY A 119 5.25 -18.22 -3.47
N LYS A 120 5.63 -18.52 -2.24
CA LYS A 120 5.77 -19.88 -1.76
C LYS A 120 4.47 -20.66 -1.95
N ASP A 121 4.59 -21.96 -2.24
CA ASP A 121 3.46 -22.87 -2.46
C ASP A 121 2.55 -22.47 -3.65
N HIS A 122 3.13 -21.81 -4.66
CA HIS A 122 2.43 -21.40 -5.90
C HIS A 122 1.26 -20.42 -5.67
N ARG A 123 1.22 -19.75 -4.53
CA ARG A 123 0.24 -18.71 -4.26
C ARG A 123 0.56 -17.45 -5.05
N MET A 124 -0.40 -16.97 -5.84
CA MET A 124 -0.26 -15.68 -6.52
C MET A 124 -0.44 -14.53 -5.54
N LEU A 125 0.51 -13.62 -5.54
CA LEU A 125 0.58 -12.44 -4.69
C LEU A 125 0.29 -11.21 -5.53
N HIS A 126 -0.80 -10.53 -5.18
CA HIS A 126 -1.28 -9.32 -5.86
C HIS A 126 -0.87 -8.10 -5.04
N PRO A 127 -0.04 -7.20 -5.56
CA PRO A 127 0.31 -5.98 -4.85
C PRO A 127 -0.80 -4.93 -4.94
N GLU A 128 -0.87 -4.07 -3.94
CA GLU A 128 -1.51 -2.78 -4.11
C GLU A 128 -0.63 -1.92 -5.01
N VAL A 129 -1.21 -1.37 -6.09
CA VAL A 129 -0.49 -0.60 -7.11
C VAL A 129 -0.82 0.87 -6.99
N GLN A 130 0.19 1.70 -6.81
CA GLN A 130 0.06 3.16 -6.76
C GLN A 130 0.98 3.82 -7.80
N LYS A 131 0.44 4.83 -8.47
CA LYS A 131 1.25 5.70 -9.33
C LYS A 131 2.05 6.65 -8.46
N VAL A 132 3.34 6.75 -8.72
CA VAL A 132 4.22 7.77 -8.14
C VAL A 132 4.30 8.98 -9.07
N GLY A 133 4.33 10.17 -8.52
CA GLY A 133 4.59 11.40 -9.27
C GLY A 133 6.00 11.40 -9.88
N GLY A 134 6.17 12.16 -10.97
CA GLY A 134 7.47 12.22 -11.67
C GLY A 134 8.45 13.23 -11.08
N THR A 135 8.19 13.80 -9.90
CA THR A 135 9.11 14.75 -9.28
C THR A 135 10.16 14.04 -8.42
N ALA A 136 11.34 14.64 -8.27
CA ALA A 136 12.38 14.11 -7.38
C ALA A 136 11.86 13.95 -5.94
N GLY A 137 11.02 14.86 -5.45
CA GLY A 137 10.43 14.78 -4.11
C GLY A 137 9.44 13.61 -3.95
N ASP A 138 8.65 13.28 -4.99
CA ASP A 138 7.76 12.13 -4.94
C ASP A 138 8.56 10.83 -4.90
N ARG A 139 9.59 10.72 -5.75
CA ARG A 139 10.54 9.61 -5.79
C ARG A 139 11.22 9.43 -4.42
N HIS A 140 11.82 10.49 -3.90
CA HIS A 140 12.52 10.48 -2.62
C HIS A 140 11.62 9.98 -1.48
N ARG A 141 10.40 10.51 -1.38
CA ARG A 141 9.45 10.15 -0.33
C ARG A 141 9.11 8.65 -0.34
N VAL A 142 8.86 8.08 -1.52
CA VAL A 142 8.47 6.66 -1.64
C VAL A 142 9.64 5.75 -1.32
N ILE A 143 10.83 6.06 -1.82
CA ILE A 143 12.03 5.27 -1.56
C ILE A 143 12.39 5.32 -0.06
N THR A 144 12.44 6.52 0.54
CA THR A 144 12.74 6.69 1.96
C THR A 144 11.73 5.96 2.86
N TYR A 145 10.45 5.94 2.45
CA TYR A 145 9.43 5.19 3.18
C TYR A 145 9.74 3.68 3.20
N GLY A 146 10.14 3.09 2.08
CA GLY A 146 10.52 1.68 2.01
C GLY A 146 11.77 1.34 2.82
N MET A 147 12.69 2.31 3.01
CA MET A 147 13.95 2.11 3.72
C MET A 147 13.87 2.27 5.24
N LYS A 148 12.74 2.72 5.79
CA LYS A 148 12.59 3.16 7.19
C LYS A 148 13.00 2.15 8.27
N TYR A 149 12.99 0.86 7.95
CA TYR A 149 13.37 -0.22 8.89
C TYR A 149 14.77 -0.78 8.65
N GLY A 150 15.52 -0.24 7.68
CA GLY A 150 16.92 -0.62 7.43
C GLY A 150 17.11 -1.96 6.72
N ASP A 151 16.03 -2.66 6.34
CA ASP A 151 16.08 -3.90 5.57
C ASP A 151 15.59 -3.62 4.15
N TYR A 152 16.52 -3.27 3.26
CA TYR A 152 16.22 -2.86 1.90
C TYR A 152 17.33 -3.21 0.90
N GLU A 153 16.95 -3.29 -0.37
CA GLU A 153 17.83 -3.39 -1.53
C GLU A 153 17.44 -2.31 -2.56
N GLN A 154 18.41 -1.69 -3.21
CA GLN A 154 18.12 -0.67 -4.21
C GLN A 154 19.21 -0.58 -5.29
N ASP A 155 18.79 -0.16 -6.48
CA ASP A 155 19.65 0.31 -7.57
C ASP A 155 19.01 1.59 -8.13
N LEU A 156 19.64 2.72 -7.91
CA LEU A 156 19.11 4.03 -8.19
C LEU A 156 19.98 4.76 -9.22
N LEU A 157 19.34 5.39 -10.20
CA LEU A 157 20.01 6.21 -11.22
C LEU A 157 20.78 7.38 -10.59
N GLU A 158 20.18 7.99 -9.56
CA GLU A 158 20.77 9.08 -8.82
C GLU A 158 20.64 8.80 -7.33
N PRO A 159 21.69 9.06 -6.53
CA PRO A 159 21.60 8.97 -5.08
C PRO A 159 20.40 9.78 -4.56
N LEU A 160 19.84 9.37 -3.46
CA LEU A 160 18.88 10.20 -2.73
C LEU A 160 19.67 11.38 -2.15
N ASP A 161 19.26 12.61 -2.48
CA ASP A 161 19.81 13.79 -1.84
C ASP A 161 19.60 13.67 -0.32
N GLU A 162 20.68 13.61 0.44
CA GLU A 162 20.61 13.61 1.92
C GLU A 162 19.95 14.88 2.47
N ALA A 163 19.83 15.91 1.65
CA ALA A 163 19.12 17.16 1.94
C ALA A 163 17.62 17.08 1.68
N ALA A 164 16.95 15.97 2.03
CA ALA A 164 15.49 16.01 2.13
C ALA A 164 15.10 16.97 3.25
N PRO A 165 14.13 17.88 3.01
CA PRO A 165 13.75 18.85 4.00
C PRO A 165 13.33 18.11 5.28
N GLU A 166 13.97 18.47 6.41
CA GLU A 166 13.51 18.10 7.74
C GLU A 166 11.97 18.14 7.73
N MET A 167 11.35 17.01 7.98
CA MET A 167 9.90 16.98 8.20
C MET A 167 9.64 18.03 9.27
N ARG A 168 9.06 19.16 8.86
CA ARG A 168 8.70 20.24 9.78
C ARG A 168 7.92 19.59 10.90
N ARG A 169 8.55 19.49 12.07
CA ARG A 169 7.86 19.13 13.29
C ARG A 169 6.69 20.09 13.38
N ALA A 170 5.49 19.53 13.50
CA ALA A 170 4.31 20.32 13.75
C ALA A 170 4.62 21.27 14.90
N PRO A 171 4.29 22.59 14.80
CA PRO A 171 4.52 23.53 15.87
C PRO A 171 3.84 23.00 17.13
N SER A 172 4.64 22.85 18.20
CA SER A 172 4.12 22.52 19.53
C SER A 172 3.09 23.60 19.88
N MET A 173 1.84 23.20 20.08
CA MET A 173 0.81 24.10 20.58
C MET A 173 1.25 24.61 21.96
N PRO A 174 1.26 25.94 22.21
CA PRO A 174 1.51 26.47 23.54
C PRO A 174 0.37 26.04 24.46
N GLY A 175 0.72 25.51 25.63
CA GLY A 175 -0.22 25.17 26.70
C GLY A 175 -0.82 26.40 27.39
#